data_63eb760a6cc665996bb969277ce3750e
#
_entry.id   63eb760a6cc665996bb969277ce3750e
#
_cell.length_a   1.000
_cell.length_b   1.000
_cell.length_c   1.000
_cell.angle_alpha   90.00
_cell.angle_beta   90.00
_cell.angle_gamma   90.00
#
_symmetry.space_group_name_H-M   'P 1'
#
loop_
_entity.id
_entity.type
_entity.pdbx_description
1 polymer ?
#
loop_
_entity_poly.entity_id
_entity_poly.type
_entity_poly.pdbx_seq_one_letter_code
_entity_poly.pdbx_strand_id
1 'polypeptide(L)'
;MFNGIIYKKGIVTNIKKLKSSIYLTVQSKMKLSNKDIGSSICCNGACLTLVKVKKNFLDFFISHETIKKTNFKIIKNNDSINLEESIKFGSKISGHYVQGHVDLCSKVKKITQIGKSWVLKISIPLKFRKYIIEKGSVTINGVSLTISKVNKLDFDITIIPHTLN
;
A
#
# COMPACT_ATOMS: atom_id res chain seq x y z
N MET A 1 -6.50 7.44 8.53
CA MET A 1 -5.10 7.25 8.97
C MET A 1 -4.85 5.78 9.21
N PHE A 2 -3.65 5.30 8.91
CA PHE A 2 -3.22 3.91 8.99
C PHE A 2 -1.90 3.82 9.75
N ASN A 3 -1.44 2.60 10.01
CA ASN A 3 -0.26 2.30 10.81
C ASN A 3 0.90 1.78 9.94
N GLY A 4 0.59 1.31 8.73
CA GLY A 4 1.53 0.66 7.84
C GLY A 4 1.87 -0.77 8.26
N ILE A 5 0.96 -1.44 8.98
CA ILE A 5 1.12 -2.83 9.40
C ILE A 5 0.05 -3.67 8.71
N ILE A 6 0.49 -4.57 7.86
CA ILE A 6 -0.41 -5.38 7.05
C ILE A 6 -0.73 -6.69 7.76
N TYR A 7 -1.96 -6.81 8.22
CA TYR A 7 -2.48 -8.04 8.84
C TYR A 7 -3.33 -8.87 7.88
N LYS A 8 -3.80 -8.27 6.78
CA LYS A 8 -4.68 -8.94 5.83
C LYS A 8 -4.21 -8.68 4.41
N LYS A 9 -4.38 -9.67 3.57
CA LYS A 9 -4.24 -9.56 2.11
C LYS A 9 -5.60 -9.80 1.48
N GLY A 10 -5.80 -9.25 0.31
CA GLY A 10 -6.94 -9.50 -0.54
C GLY A 10 -6.52 -9.96 -1.92
N ILE A 11 -7.43 -10.64 -2.61
CA ILE A 11 -7.25 -11.05 -4.01
C ILE A 11 -8.19 -10.24 -4.87
N VAL A 12 -7.66 -9.62 -5.90
CA VAL A 12 -8.47 -8.90 -6.89
C VAL A 12 -9.30 -9.90 -7.70
N THR A 13 -10.63 -9.78 -7.62
CA THR A 13 -11.53 -10.71 -8.30
C THR A 13 -12.25 -10.08 -9.49
N ASN A 14 -12.39 -8.76 -9.51
CA ASN A 14 -13.01 -8.07 -10.64
C ASN A 14 -12.45 -6.65 -10.78
N ILE A 15 -12.26 -6.22 -12.04
CA ILE A 15 -11.82 -4.88 -12.41
C ILE A 15 -12.71 -4.37 -13.52
N LYS A 16 -13.60 -3.43 -13.20
CA LYS A 16 -14.41 -2.72 -14.19
C LYS A 16 -13.79 -1.35 -14.50
N LYS A 17 -13.10 -1.27 -15.63
CA LYS A 17 -12.52 0.00 -16.12
C LYS A 17 -13.61 0.88 -16.70
N LEU A 18 -13.62 2.15 -16.30
CA LEU A 18 -14.40 3.23 -16.87
C LEU A 18 -13.46 4.20 -17.60
N LYS A 19 -14.00 5.24 -18.24
CA LYS A 19 -13.18 6.21 -18.99
C LYS A 19 -12.04 6.81 -18.19
N SER A 20 -12.26 7.13 -16.91
CA SER A 20 -11.27 7.81 -16.05
C SER A 20 -11.21 7.25 -14.62
N SER A 21 -11.78 6.08 -14.37
CA SER A 21 -11.86 5.48 -13.03
C SER A 21 -11.93 3.96 -13.12
N ILE A 22 -11.81 3.30 -11.98
CA ILE A 22 -11.90 1.84 -11.86
C ILE A 22 -12.83 1.49 -10.70
N TYR A 23 -13.76 0.56 -10.93
CA TYR A 23 -14.35 -0.21 -9.84
C TYR A 23 -13.54 -1.47 -9.64
N LEU A 24 -13.02 -1.65 -8.41
CA LEU A 24 -12.20 -2.76 -8.00
C LEU A 24 -12.95 -3.61 -6.98
N THR A 25 -13.10 -4.90 -7.24
CA THR A 25 -13.62 -5.86 -6.26
C THR A 25 -12.48 -6.71 -5.73
N VAL A 26 -12.37 -6.78 -4.41
CA VAL A 26 -11.33 -7.51 -3.70
C VAL A 26 -11.98 -8.53 -2.77
N GLN A 27 -11.59 -9.79 -2.88
CA GLN A 27 -11.94 -10.81 -1.92
C GLN A 27 -10.97 -10.78 -0.74
N SER A 28 -11.46 -10.69 0.48
CA SER A 28 -10.64 -10.63 1.69
C SER A 28 -11.32 -11.28 2.88
N LYS A 29 -10.50 -11.71 3.86
CA LYS A 29 -10.96 -12.20 5.17
C LYS A 29 -11.12 -11.07 6.21
N MET A 30 -11.16 -9.81 5.79
CA MET A 30 -11.50 -8.69 6.67
C MET A 30 -12.96 -8.83 7.14
N LYS A 31 -13.19 -8.60 8.44
CA LYS A 31 -14.52 -8.68 9.04
C LYS A 31 -15.24 -7.33 8.91
N LEU A 32 -15.61 -6.95 7.69
CA LEU A 32 -16.35 -5.74 7.37
C LEU A 32 -17.81 -6.06 7.04
N SER A 33 -18.68 -5.12 7.29
CA SER A 33 -20.13 -5.21 7.12
C SER A 33 -20.66 -3.97 6.41
N ASN A 34 -21.96 -3.92 6.15
CA ASN A 34 -22.60 -2.73 5.57
C ASN A 34 -22.46 -1.46 6.46
N LYS A 35 -22.20 -1.63 7.77
CA LYS A 35 -21.94 -0.49 8.69
C LYS A 35 -20.61 0.19 8.42
N ASP A 36 -19.70 -0.50 7.74
CA ASP A 36 -18.35 -0.01 7.44
C ASP A 36 -18.28 0.67 6.05
N ILE A 37 -19.39 0.68 5.29
CA ILE A 37 -19.47 1.40 4.01
C ILE A 37 -19.25 2.89 4.27
N GLY A 38 -18.38 3.50 3.45
CA GLY A 38 -17.90 4.87 3.62
C GLY A 38 -16.60 4.97 4.42
N SER A 39 -16.15 3.91 5.10
CA SER A 39 -14.87 3.91 5.79
C SER A 39 -13.68 3.84 4.83
N SER A 40 -12.53 4.27 5.32
CA SER A 40 -11.26 4.22 4.58
C SER A 40 -10.53 2.91 4.84
N ILE A 41 -10.15 2.24 3.76
CA ILE A 41 -9.29 1.05 3.76
C ILE A 41 -8.01 1.37 2.97
N CYS A 42 -6.87 1.06 3.54
CA CYS A 42 -5.59 1.16 2.84
C CYS A 42 -5.42 -0.06 1.93
N CYS A 43 -5.36 0.17 0.63
CA CYS A 43 -5.16 -0.86 -0.40
C CYS A 43 -3.82 -0.62 -1.10
N ASN A 44 -2.83 -1.50 -0.92
CA ASN A 44 -1.45 -1.29 -1.41
C ASN A 44 -0.89 0.12 -1.10
N GLY A 45 -1.22 0.67 0.07
CA GLY A 45 -0.77 2.01 0.48
C GLY A 45 -1.69 3.16 0.05
N ALA A 46 -2.68 2.93 -0.80
CA ALA A 46 -3.65 3.95 -1.16
C ALA A 46 -4.90 3.90 -0.26
N CYS A 47 -5.27 5.05 0.29
CA CYS A 47 -6.52 5.24 1.01
C CYS A 47 -7.71 5.20 0.05
N LEU A 48 -8.52 4.15 0.10
CA LEU A 48 -9.71 3.99 -0.72
C LEU A 48 -10.96 3.93 0.15
N THR A 49 -12.04 4.51 -0.34
CA THR A 49 -13.35 4.42 0.32
C THR A 49 -14.02 3.08 -0.02
N LEU A 50 -14.44 2.35 1.00
CA LEU A 50 -15.25 1.15 0.86
C LEU A 50 -16.65 1.54 0.39
N VAL A 51 -17.05 1.13 -0.82
CA VAL A 51 -18.34 1.53 -1.41
C VAL A 51 -19.40 0.44 -1.33
N LYS A 52 -18.98 -0.83 -1.15
CA LYS A 52 -19.90 -1.96 -0.99
C LYS A 52 -19.22 -3.12 -0.30
N VAL A 53 -19.98 -3.87 0.48
CA VAL A 53 -19.57 -5.14 1.10
C VAL A 53 -20.61 -6.21 0.73
N LYS A 54 -20.17 -7.37 0.27
CA LYS A 54 -20.99 -8.55 0.05
C LYS A 54 -20.25 -9.79 0.49
N LYS A 55 -20.62 -10.34 1.65
CA LYS A 55 -19.85 -11.45 2.28
C LYS A 55 -18.38 -11.04 2.48
N ASN A 56 -17.47 -11.71 1.77
CA ASN A 56 -16.02 -11.46 1.80
C ASN A 56 -15.51 -10.64 0.60
N PHE A 57 -16.41 -10.03 -0.17
CA PHE A 57 -16.06 -9.15 -1.30
C PHE A 57 -16.25 -7.69 -0.90
N LEU A 58 -15.22 -6.90 -1.18
CA LEU A 58 -15.11 -5.48 -0.89
C LEU A 58 -14.97 -4.72 -2.21
N ASP A 59 -15.85 -3.75 -2.45
CA ASP A 59 -15.80 -2.95 -3.66
C ASP A 59 -15.26 -1.55 -3.34
N PHE A 60 -14.38 -1.06 -4.20
CA PHE A 60 -13.74 0.24 -4.12
C PHE A 60 -13.91 1.00 -5.44
N PHE A 61 -14.11 2.31 -5.35
CA PHE A 61 -14.04 3.21 -6.49
C PHE A 61 -12.68 3.90 -6.50
N ILE A 62 -11.92 3.77 -7.58
CA ILE A 62 -10.59 4.35 -7.74
C ILE A 62 -10.66 5.49 -8.74
N SER A 63 -10.36 6.70 -8.27
CA SER A 63 -10.38 7.92 -9.06
C SER A 63 -9.23 7.98 -10.05
N HIS A 64 -9.35 8.88 -11.05
CA HIS A 64 -8.27 9.14 -12.01
C HIS A 64 -6.95 9.51 -11.33
N GLU A 65 -6.99 10.39 -10.33
CA GLU A 65 -5.77 10.82 -9.61
C GLU A 65 -5.09 9.64 -8.90
N THR A 66 -5.86 8.78 -8.25
CA THR A 66 -5.33 7.57 -7.60
C THR A 66 -4.71 6.61 -8.62
N ILE A 67 -5.37 6.39 -9.77
CA ILE A 67 -4.82 5.54 -10.85
C ILE A 67 -3.48 6.10 -11.35
N LYS A 68 -3.39 7.42 -11.52
CA LYS A 68 -2.18 8.10 -12.02
C LYS A 68 -0.99 7.96 -11.07
N LYS A 69 -1.24 7.96 -9.77
CA LYS A 69 -0.21 7.96 -8.72
C LYS A 69 0.19 6.57 -8.23
N THR A 70 -0.60 5.54 -8.53
CA THR A 70 -0.45 4.20 -7.96
C THR A 70 -0.23 3.13 -9.02
N ASN A 71 0.06 1.91 -8.56
CA ASN A 71 0.15 0.73 -9.40
C ASN A 71 -1.21 0.16 -9.82
N PHE A 72 -2.34 0.75 -9.40
CA PHE A 72 -3.67 0.32 -9.83
C PHE A 72 -3.91 0.41 -11.34
N LYS A 73 -3.13 1.23 -12.06
CA LYS A 73 -3.15 1.28 -13.53
C LYS A 73 -2.79 -0.03 -14.22
N ILE A 74 -1.99 -0.87 -13.56
CA ILE A 74 -1.48 -2.16 -14.09
C ILE A 74 -2.03 -3.38 -13.35
N ILE A 75 -2.91 -3.17 -12.36
CA ILE A 75 -3.48 -4.25 -11.56
C ILE A 75 -4.31 -5.20 -12.43
N LYS A 76 -4.27 -6.48 -12.09
CA LYS A 76 -4.96 -7.56 -12.82
C LYS A 76 -5.80 -8.40 -11.86
N ASN A 77 -6.76 -9.14 -12.43
CA ASN A 77 -7.45 -10.19 -11.68
C ASN A 77 -6.43 -11.21 -11.17
N ASN A 78 -6.70 -11.71 -9.97
CA ASN A 78 -5.84 -12.61 -9.18
C ASN A 78 -4.59 -11.97 -8.58
N ASP A 79 -4.35 -10.67 -8.77
CA ASP A 79 -3.30 -9.98 -8.03
C ASP A 79 -3.64 -9.96 -6.54
N SER A 80 -2.60 -10.19 -5.72
CA SER A 80 -2.69 -10.00 -4.27
C SER A 80 -2.45 -8.54 -3.93
N ILE A 81 -3.24 -7.98 -3.01
CA ILE A 81 -3.06 -6.64 -2.49
C ILE A 81 -3.01 -6.62 -0.97
N ASN A 82 -2.18 -5.75 -0.42
CA ASN A 82 -2.12 -5.49 1.00
C ASN A 82 -3.31 -4.67 1.45
N LEU A 83 -3.92 -5.05 2.59
CA LEU A 83 -5.08 -4.38 3.15
C LEU A 83 -4.84 -4.03 4.60
N GLU A 84 -5.24 -2.80 4.97
CA GLU A 84 -5.23 -2.34 6.35
C GLU A 84 -6.49 -1.50 6.62
N GLU A 85 -7.15 -1.75 7.76
CA GLU A 85 -8.23 -0.89 8.25
C GLU A 85 -7.67 0.41 8.83
N SER A 86 -8.46 1.48 8.79
CA SER A 86 -8.10 2.71 9.48
C SER A 86 -7.94 2.48 10.99
N ILE A 87 -6.93 3.12 11.59
CA ILE A 87 -6.68 3.04 13.02
C ILE A 87 -7.84 3.65 13.80
N LYS A 88 -8.15 3.08 14.96
CA LYS A 88 -9.09 3.64 15.92
C LYS A 88 -8.37 4.53 16.91
N PHE A 89 -9.07 5.51 17.48
CA PHE A 89 -8.51 6.31 18.58
C PHE A 89 -8.10 5.40 19.73
N GLY A 90 -6.91 5.62 20.30
CA GLY A 90 -6.33 4.78 21.35
C GLY A 90 -5.65 3.49 20.86
N SER A 91 -5.65 3.20 19.55
CA SER A 91 -4.93 2.03 19.01
C SER A 91 -3.41 2.18 19.17
N LYS A 92 -2.72 1.05 19.38
CA LYS A 92 -1.26 0.99 19.35
C LYS A 92 -0.74 1.32 17.94
N ILE A 93 0.24 2.22 17.84
CA ILE A 93 0.94 2.55 16.60
C ILE A 93 2.24 1.76 16.59
N SER A 94 2.30 0.70 15.77
CA SER A 94 3.47 -0.19 15.66
C SER A 94 4.37 0.16 14.48
N GLY A 95 3.87 0.88 13.48
CA GLY A 95 4.62 1.44 12.35
C GLY A 95 4.82 2.94 12.52
N HIS A 96 4.22 3.73 11.63
CA HIS A 96 4.17 5.19 11.73
C HIS A 96 2.82 5.71 11.22
N TYR A 97 2.54 6.99 11.36
CA TYR A 97 1.31 7.58 10.83
C TYR A 97 1.32 7.59 9.30
N VAL A 98 0.48 6.77 8.70
CA VAL A 98 0.34 6.62 7.25
C VAL A 98 -1.00 7.21 6.80
N GLN A 99 -0.97 8.19 5.91
CA GLN A 99 -2.19 8.82 5.40
C GLN A 99 -2.88 7.98 4.31
N GLY A 100 -2.11 7.19 3.57
CA GLY A 100 -2.60 6.49 2.40
C GLY A 100 -2.70 7.38 1.15
N HIS A 101 -2.05 8.53 1.16
CA HIS A 101 -1.97 9.48 0.03
C HIS A 101 -0.66 9.22 -0.72
N VAL A 102 -0.73 8.39 -1.75
CA VAL A 102 0.45 7.94 -2.49
C VAL A 102 1.07 9.09 -3.29
N ASP A 103 2.35 9.35 -3.06
CA ASP A 103 3.10 10.38 -3.76
C ASP A 103 3.49 9.98 -5.18
N LEU A 104 3.99 8.75 -5.33
CA LEU A 104 4.46 8.22 -6.61
C LEU A 104 4.50 6.69 -6.62
N CYS A 105 4.57 6.14 -7.82
CA CYS A 105 4.91 4.75 -8.07
C CYS A 105 6.38 4.66 -8.49
N SER A 106 7.17 3.88 -7.77
CA SER A 106 8.61 3.70 -7.99
C SER A 106 8.95 2.30 -8.48
N LYS A 107 10.20 2.13 -8.95
CA LYS A 107 10.73 0.84 -9.41
C LYS A 107 11.75 0.30 -8.41
N VAL A 108 11.68 -1.00 -8.13
CA VAL A 108 12.75 -1.73 -7.47
C VAL A 108 13.87 -1.93 -8.50
N LYS A 109 15.02 -1.29 -8.28
CA LYS A 109 16.19 -1.39 -9.17
C LYS A 109 17.00 -2.65 -8.95
N LYS A 110 17.09 -3.07 -7.68
CA LYS A 110 17.90 -4.23 -7.27
C LYS A 110 17.31 -4.84 -6.00
N ILE A 111 17.37 -6.16 -5.94
CA ILE A 111 17.10 -6.94 -4.73
C ILE A 111 18.36 -7.72 -4.41
N THR A 112 18.88 -7.58 -3.20
CA THR A 112 20.07 -8.30 -2.73
C THR A 112 19.72 -9.02 -1.45
N GLN A 113 19.90 -10.34 -1.42
CA GLN A 113 19.73 -11.13 -0.20
C GLN A 113 20.99 -11.04 0.65
N ILE A 114 20.84 -10.76 1.94
CA ILE A 114 21.92 -10.72 2.93
C ILE A 114 21.47 -11.56 4.13
N GLY A 115 22.02 -12.77 4.22
CA GLY A 115 21.55 -13.75 5.19
C GLY A 115 20.08 -14.11 4.97
N LYS A 116 19.25 -13.90 6.01
CA LYS A 116 17.80 -14.12 5.93
C LYS A 116 16.99 -12.88 5.55
N SER A 117 17.64 -11.75 5.27
CA SER A 117 17.00 -10.48 4.93
C SER A 117 17.24 -10.10 3.47
N TRP A 118 16.42 -9.16 2.96
CA TRP A 118 16.54 -8.61 1.61
C TRP A 118 16.70 -7.11 1.66
N VAL A 119 17.72 -6.61 0.97
CA VAL A 119 17.89 -5.17 0.72
C VAL A 119 17.29 -4.86 -0.64
N LEU A 120 16.29 -3.99 -0.66
CA LEU A 120 15.64 -3.49 -1.87
C LEU A 120 16.14 -2.07 -2.15
N LYS A 121 16.74 -1.87 -3.31
CA LYS A 121 17.10 -0.55 -3.83
C LYS A 121 15.94 0.00 -4.67
N ILE A 122 15.39 1.14 -4.26
CA ILE A 122 14.19 1.73 -4.84
C ILE A 122 14.53 3.07 -5.48
N SER A 123 14.16 3.24 -6.75
CA SER A 123 14.39 4.50 -7.47
C SER A 123 13.55 5.64 -6.88
N ILE A 124 14.11 6.86 -6.89
CA ILE A 124 13.37 8.06 -6.52
C ILE A 124 13.70 9.20 -7.46
N PRO A 125 12.71 9.94 -8.01
CA PRO A 125 12.95 11.16 -8.75
C PRO A 125 13.58 12.24 -7.85
N LEU A 126 14.51 13.02 -8.38
CA LEU A 126 15.28 14.00 -7.61
C LEU A 126 14.39 14.97 -6.81
N LYS A 127 13.23 15.37 -7.35
CA LYS A 127 12.28 16.26 -6.66
C LYS A 127 11.74 15.71 -5.35
N PHE A 128 11.70 14.36 -5.17
CA PHE A 128 11.26 13.71 -3.94
C PHE A 128 12.41 13.39 -2.98
N ARG A 129 13.68 13.55 -3.42
CA ARG A 129 14.86 13.22 -2.60
C ARG A 129 14.86 13.93 -1.24
N LYS A 130 14.37 15.16 -1.17
CA LYS A 130 14.30 15.98 0.04
C LYS A 130 13.38 15.42 1.13
N TYR A 131 12.46 14.52 0.78
CA TYR A 131 11.54 13.86 1.73
C TYR A 131 12.05 12.51 2.23
N ILE A 132 13.18 12.03 1.70
CA ILE A 132 13.76 10.73 2.05
C ILE A 132 14.97 10.95 2.96
N ILE A 133 14.82 10.49 4.20
CA ILE A 133 15.81 10.69 5.27
C ILE A 133 16.27 9.31 5.74
N GLU A 134 17.59 9.12 5.85
CA GLU A 134 18.16 7.88 6.38
C GLU A 134 17.70 7.66 7.83
N LYS A 135 17.33 6.41 8.17
CA LYS A 135 16.68 6.01 9.41
C LYS A 135 15.25 6.56 9.59
N GLY A 136 14.73 7.34 8.66
CA GLY A 136 13.33 7.74 8.63
C GLY A 136 12.41 6.60 8.19
N SER A 137 11.11 6.80 8.36
CA SER A 137 10.07 5.86 7.93
C SER A 137 9.58 6.19 6.52
N VAL A 138 9.26 5.16 5.75
CA VAL A 138 8.61 5.25 4.44
C VAL A 138 7.56 4.16 4.31
N THR A 139 6.48 4.47 3.62
CA THR A 139 5.43 3.47 3.34
C THR A 139 5.55 2.97 1.91
N ILE A 140 5.69 1.67 1.72
CA ILE A 140 5.78 1.02 0.40
C ILE A 140 4.72 -0.06 0.31
N ASN A 141 3.81 0.05 -0.65
CA ASN A 141 2.65 -0.83 -0.79
C ASN A 141 1.86 -1.02 0.52
N GLY A 142 1.76 0.03 1.33
CA GLY A 142 1.08 0.03 2.62
C GLY A 142 1.94 -0.43 3.79
N VAL A 143 3.15 -0.94 3.57
CA VAL A 143 4.03 -1.43 4.64
C VAL A 143 4.94 -0.31 5.14
N SER A 144 4.94 -0.08 6.46
CA SER A 144 5.86 0.82 7.15
C SER A 144 7.26 0.20 7.19
N LEU A 145 8.24 0.89 6.61
CA LEU A 145 9.62 0.42 6.49
C LEU A 145 10.60 1.51 6.90
N THR A 146 11.77 1.10 7.37
CA THR A 146 12.87 2.01 7.71
C THR A 146 13.83 2.14 6.52
N ILE A 147 14.19 3.37 6.18
CA ILE A 147 15.17 3.69 5.16
C ILE A 147 16.56 3.38 5.74
N SER A 148 17.28 2.43 5.13
CA SER A 148 18.60 2.01 5.60
C SER A 148 19.75 2.81 4.99
N LYS A 149 19.57 3.34 3.77
CA LYS A 149 20.55 4.16 3.06
C LYS A 149 19.87 5.07 2.06
N VAL A 150 20.42 6.25 1.85
CA VAL A 150 19.89 7.22 0.89
C VAL A 150 20.98 7.66 -0.08
N ASN A 151 20.70 7.56 -1.39
CA ASN A 151 21.55 8.03 -2.47
C ASN A 151 20.88 9.19 -3.23
N LYS A 152 21.51 9.67 -4.32
CA LYS A 152 20.99 10.79 -5.11
C LYS A 152 19.67 10.47 -5.81
N LEU A 153 19.54 9.27 -6.39
CA LEU A 153 18.39 8.86 -7.23
C LEU A 153 17.74 7.54 -6.77
N ASP A 154 18.10 7.06 -5.60
CA ASP A 154 17.52 5.87 -4.98
C ASP A 154 17.76 5.83 -3.47
N PHE A 155 17.06 4.94 -2.79
CA PHE A 155 17.27 4.62 -1.40
C PHE A 155 17.12 3.11 -1.19
N ASP A 156 17.68 2.62 -0.09
CA ASP A 156 17.63 1.21 0.28
C ASP A 156 16.71 1.03 1.50
N ILE A 157 15.93 -0.05 1.48
CA ILE A 157 15.19 -0.58 2.63
C ILE A 157 15.62 -2.01 2.88
N THR A 158 15.52 -2.47 4.12
CA THR A 158 15.79 -3.86 4.47
C THR A 158 14.50 -4.54 4.90
N ILE A 159 14.17 -5.65 4.27
CA ILE A 159 12.98 -6.47 4.56
C ILE A 159 13.42 -7.75 5.26
N ILE A 160 12.80 -8.05 6.40
CA ILE A 160 12.99 -9.29 7.15
C ILE A 160 11.99 -10.37 6.70
N PRO A 161 12.22 -11.66 6.98
CA PRO A 161 11.33 -12.74 6.54
C PRO A 161 9.86 -12.55 6.92
N HIS A 162 9.59 -12.06 8.13
CA HIS A 162 8.23 -11.79 8.60
C HIS A 162 7.48 -10.76 7.75
N THR A 163 8.19 -9.76 7.20
CA THR A 163 7.58 -8.70 6.39
C THR A 163 7.41 -9.12 4.93
N LEU A 164 8.18 -10.12 4.47
CA LEU A 164 8.13 -10.61 3.10
C LEU A 164 6.94 -11.56 2.87
N ASN A 165 6.52 -12.31 3.88
CA ASN A 165 5.42 -13.29 3.83
C ASN A 165 4.05 -12.62 4.04
#